data_f3b0d0e5044bfa0cc2862496f3301305
#
_entry.id   f3b0d0e5044bfa0cc2862496f3301305
#
_cell.length_a   1.000
_cell.length_b   1.000
_cell.length_c   1.000
_cell.angle_alpha   90.00
_cell.angle_beta   90.00
_cell.angle_gamma   90.00
#
_symmetry.space_group_name_H-M   'P 1'
#
loop_
_entity.id
_entity.type
_entity.pdbx_description
1 polymer ?
#
loop_
_entity_poly.entity_id
_entity_poly.type
_entity_poly.pdbx_seq_one_letter_code
_entity_poly.pdbx_strand_id
1 'polypeptide(L)'
;LQHREKEVCKLLGLQEIAAKRYAHLSGGQKRRCEIAAALMHEPRILFLDEPTTGLDPATRQSVWTCIEQLQKNRNMTVFLTTHYMEEAAKAAHIAVIDQGELLEYGTPYELKDRHAKDRLILIAAKQEALAKLLDSLHIPYQRDDQRFLAELNSTMDALHILPAVQPYIEGFEVLQGTMDDVFLNITGKTLEEEIAQ
;
A
#
# COMPACT_ATOMS: atom_id res chain seq x y z
N LEU A 1 -20.39 -27.30 -15.97
CA LEU A 1 -20.37 -25.87 -16.27
C LEU A 1 -21.28 -25.07 -15.33
N GLN A 2 -22.60 -25.39 -15.28
CA GLN A 2 -23.57 -24.69 -14.43
C GLN A 2 -23.25 -24.75 -12.92
N HIS A 3 -22.69 -25.86 -12.43
CA HIS A 3 -22.29 -25.98 -11.02
C HIS A 3 -21.13 -25.01 -10.71
N ARG A 4 -20.15 -24.95 -11.59
CA ARG A 4 -19.00 -24.06 -11.49
C ARG A 4 -19.39 -22.58 -11.55
N GLU A 5 -20.26 -22.23 -12.46
CA GLU A 5 -20.80 -20.87 -12.56
C GLU A 5 -21.44 -20.42 -11.23
N LYS A 6 -22.31 -21.24 -10.65
CA LYS A 6 -22.95 -20.93 -9.35
C LYS A 6 -21.92 -20.76 -8.23
N GLU A 7 -20.91 -21.61 -8.19
CA GLU A 7 -19.83 -21.55 -7.20
C GLU A 7 -19.02 -20.26 -7.34
N VAL A 8 -18.59 -19.91 -8.56
CA VAL A 8 -17.83 -18.69 -8.83
C VAL A 8 -18.66 -17.45 -8.58
N CYS A 9 -19.94 -17.44 -8.98
CA CYS A 9 -20.85 -16.33 -8.68
C CYS A 9 -21.04 -16.13 -7.18
N LYS A 10 -21.14 -17.22 -6.42
CA LYS A 10 -21.24 -17.15 -4.96
C LYS A 10 -19.96 -16.58 -4.33
N LEU A 11 -18.80 -17.06 -4.78
CA LEU A 11 -17.49 -16.63 -4.29
C LEU A 11 -17.27 -15.12 -4.48
N LEU A 12 -17.70 -14.59 -5.63
CA LEU A 12 -17.49 -13.19 -6.00
C LEU A 12 -18.70 -12.27 -5.70
N GLY A 13 -19.73 -12.79 -5.03
CA GLY A 13 -20.94 -12.00 -4.68
C GLY A 13 -21.70 -11.49 -5.92
N LEU A 14 -21.81 -12.32 -6.98
CA LEU A 14 -22.45 -11.95 -8.23
C LEU A 14 -23.88 -12.49 -8.39
N GLN A 15 -24.43 -13.20 -7.39
CA GLN A 15 -25.70 -13.90 -7.50
C GLN A 15 -26.85 -12.97 -7.91
N GLU A 16 -26.92 -11.77 -7.28
CA GLU A 16 -28.00 -10.81 -7.50
C GLU A 16 -27.94 -10.10 -8.87
N ILE A 17 -26.76 -10.15 -9.48
CA ILE A 17 -26.52 -9.45 -10.75
C ILE A 17 -26.30 -10.40 -11.93
N ALA A 18 -26.29 -11.71 -11.71
CA ALA A 18 -26.03 -12.72 -12.73
C ALA A 18 -27.01 -12.65 -13.95
N ALA A 19 -28.24 -12.19 -13.72
CA ALA A 19 -29.22 -11.99 -14.78
C ALA A 19 -29.16 -10.61 -15.45
N LYS A 20 -28.32 -9.67 -14.96
CA LYS A 20 -28.21 -8.34 -15.54
C LYS A 20 -27.33 -8.34 -16.78
N ARG A 21 -27.62 -7.47 -17.73
CA ARG A 21 -26.73 -7.25 -18.87
C ARG A 21 -25.43 -6.58 -18.41
N TYR A 22 -24.29 -7.05 -18.88
CA TYR A 22 -22.97 -6.52 -18.54
C TYR A 22 -22.85 -5.00 -18.70
N ALA A 23 -23.49 -4.45 -19.75
CA ALA A 23 -23.50 -3.00 -20.00
C ALA A 23 -24.11 -2.17 -18.86
N HIS A 24 -25.01 -2.76 -18.07
CA HIS A 24 -25.70 -2.08 -16.96
C HIS A 24 -25.03 -2.30 -15.61
N LEU A 25 -23.89 -2.95 -15.56
CA LEU A 25 -23.14 -3.19 -14.34
C LEU A 25 -22.24 -1.98 -13.99
N SER A 26 -22.06 -1.73 -12.68
CA SER A 26 -21.05 -0.76 -12.22
C SER A 26 -19.63 -1.25 -12.54
N GLY A 27 -18.63 -0.35 -12.48
CA GLY A 27 -17.23 -0.68 -12.75
C GLY A 27 -16.74 -1.86 -11.91
N GLY A 28 -16.97 -1.85 -10.61
CA GLY A 28 -16.58 -2.96 -9.73
C GLY A 28 -17.36 -4.25 -9.96
N GLN A 29 -18.63 -4.16 -10.36
CA GLN A 29 -19.40 -5.34 -10.77
C GLN A 29 -18.83 -5.94 -12.05
N LYS A 30 -18.49 -5.11 -13.03
CA LYS A 30 -17.81 -5.54 -14.27
C LYS A 30 -16.50 -6.24 -13.95
N ARG A 31 -15.66 -5.62 -13.10
CA ARG A 31 -14.37 -6.19 -12.71
C ARG A 31 -14.51 -7.56 -12.04
N ARG A 32 -15.47 -7.71 -11.12
CA ARG A 32 -15.76 -9.02 -10.52
C ARG A 32 -16.26 -10.04 -11.54
N CYS A 33 -17.02 -9.64 -12.55
CA CYS A 33 -17.43 -10.52 -13.63
C CYS A 33 -16.24 -10.98 -14.51
N GLU A 34 -15.28 -10.10 -14.78
CA GLU A 34 -14.05 -10.43 -15.51
C GLU A 34 -13.21 -11.46 -14.74
N ILE A 35 -13.02 -11.25 -13.43
CA ILE A 35 -12.37 -12.22 -12.56
C ILE A 35 -13.14 -13.55 -12.56
N ALA A 36 -14.49 -13.50 -12.48
CA ALA A 36 -15.32 -14.69 -12.56
C ALA A 36 -15.11 -15.49 -13.85
N ALA A 37 -15.06 -14.80 -14.97
CA ALA A 37 -14.82 -15.44 -16.28
C ALA A 37 -13.46 -16.14 -16.33
N ALA A 38 -12.40 -15.51 -15.82
CA ALA A 38 -11.07 -16.12 -15.73
C ALA A 38 -11.04 -17.38 -14.81
N LEU A 39 -11.87 -17.41 -13.77
CA LEU A 39 -11.95 -18.53 -12.83
C LEU A 39 -12.74 -19.74 -13.34
N MET A 40 -13.47 -19.63 -14.43
CA MET A 40 -14.25 -20.73 -14.98
C MET A 40 -13.42 -21.95 -15.38
N HIS A 41 -12.15 -21.73 -15.74
CA HIS A 41 -11.20 -22.76 -16.16
C HIS A 41 -10.35 -23.33 -15.01
N GLU A 42 -10.62 -22.97 -13.76
CA GLU A 42 -9.88 -23.41 -12.57
C GLU A 42 -8.36 -23.20 -12.66
N PRO A 43 -7.91 -21.98 -12.99
CA PRO A 43 -6.49 -21.74 -13.14
C PRO A 43 -5.76 -21.89 -11.81
N ARG A 44 -4.51 -22.35 -11.86
CA ARG A 44 -3.60 -22.35 -10.71
C ARG A 44 -2.96 -20.98 -10.49
N ILE A 45 -2.83 -20.20 -11.55
CA ILE A 45 -2.26 -18.86 -11.56
C ILE A 45 -3.25 -17.91 -12.22
N LEU A 46 -3.56 -16.81 -11.57
CA LEU A 46 -4.42 -15.75 -12.07
C LEU A 46 -3.59 -14.48 -12.25
N PHE A 47 -3.59 -13.94 -13.46
CA PHE A 47 -2.97 -12.65 -13.77
C PHE A 47 -4.04 -11.57 -13.84
N LEU A 48 -3.82 -10.49 -13.10
CA LEU A 48 -4.71 -9.34 -13.03
C LEU A 48 -3.90 -8.08 -13.33
N ASP A 49 -4.24 -7.42 -14.41
CA ASP A 49 -3.63 -6.15 -14.77
C ASP A 49 -4.47 -5.00 -14.19
N GLU A 50 -3.88 -4.23 -13.27
CA GLU A 50 -4.49 -3.11 -12.55
C GLU A 50 -5.96 -3.36 -12.12
N PRO A 51 -6.23 -4.39 -11.30
CA PRO A 51 -7.61 -4.87 -11.08
C PRO A 51 -8.54 -3.86 -10.41
N THR A 52 -8.04 -2.78 -9.86
CA THR A 52 -8.79 -1.82 -9.06
C THR A 52 -8.76 -0.39 -9.60
N THR A 53 -8.05 -0.17 -10.69
CA THR A 53 -7.93 1.16 -11.31
C THR A 53 -9.29 1.71 -11.72
N GLY A 54 -9.54 2.99 -11.39
CA GLY A 54 -10.81 3.67 -11.67
C GLY A 54 -11.98 3.28 -10.77
N LEU A 55 -11.75 2.49 -9.72
CA LEU A 55 -12.76 2.12 -8.74
C LEU A 55 -12.74 3.04 -7.51
N ASP A 56 -13.91 3.32 -6.96
CA ASP A 56 -14.03 3.99 -5.66
C ASP A 56 -13.45 3.12 -4.52
N PRO A 57 -13.07 3.70 -3.36
CA PRO A 57 -12.40 2.97 -2.28
C PRO A 57 -13.17 1.77 -1.75
N ALA A 58 -14.50 1.86 -1.62
CA ALA A 58 -15.33 0.77 -1.12
C ALA A 58 -15.37 -0.41 -2.12
N THR A 59 -15.51 -0.09 -3.39
CA THR A 59 -15.49 -1.06 -4.49
C THR A 59 -14.11 -1.72 -4.61
N ARG A 60 -13.03 -0.96 -4.49
CA ARG A 60 -11.65 -1.45 -4.47
C ARG A 60 -11.46 -2.47 -3.35
N GLN A 61 -11.88 -2.13 -2.12
CA GLN A 61 -11.81 -3.05 -0.98
C GLN A 61 -12.60 -4.35 -1.23
N SER A 62 -13.76 -4.26 -1.90
CA SER A 62 -14.56 -5.44 -2.25
C SER A 62 -13.83 -6.37 -3.23
N VAL A 63 -13.14 -5.82 -4.25
CA VAL A 63 -12.32 -6.60 -5.19
C VAL A 63 -11.15 -7.26 -4.47
N TRP A 64 -10.46 -6.54 -3.58
CA TRP A 64 -9.37 -7.08 -2.76
C TRP A 64 -9.82 -8.24 -1.89
N THR A 65 -10.95 -8.11 -1.20
CA THR A 65 -11.52 -9.19 -0.40
C THR A 65 -11.76 -10.45 -1.24
N CYS A 66 -12.23 -10.30 -2.48
CA CYS A 66 -12.38 -11.40 -3.41
C CYS A 66 -11.03 -12.06 -3.76
N ILE A 67 -10.00 -11.27 -4.05
CA ILE A 67 -8.66 -11.77 -4.37
C ILE A 67 -8.06 -12.55 -3.19
N GLU A 68 -8.16 -12.03 -1.98
CA GLU A 68 -7.70 -12.71 -0.76
C GLU A 68 -8.44 -14.04 -0.53
N GLN A 69 -9.74 -14.09 -0.78
CA GLN A 69 -10.53 -15.32 -0.68
C GLN A 69 -10.08 -16.37 -1.70
N LEU A 70 -9.73 -15.96 -2.92
CA LEU A 70 -9.20 -16.85 -3.95
C LEU A 70 -7.87 -17.47 -3.53
N GLN A 71 -6.96 -16.68 -2.99
CA GLN A 71 -5.68 -17.18 -2.47
C GLN A 71 -5.89 -18.20 -1.34
N LYS A 72 -6.68 -17.82 -0.32
CA LYS A 72 -6.88 -18.65 0.88
C LYS A 72 -7.64 -19.95 0.60
N ASN A 73 -8.73 -19.88 -0.17
CA ASN A 73 -9.65 -20.99 -0.33
C ASN A 73 -9.27 -21.97 -1.44
N ARG A 74 -8.40 -21.56 -2.39
CA ARG A 74 -8.10 -22.37 -3.57
C ARG A 74 -6.62 -22.62 -3.81
N ASN A 75 -5.77 -22.21 -2.86
CA ASN A 75 -4.31 -22.33 -3.00
C ASN A 75 -3.84 -21.79 -4.40
N MET A 76 -4.44 -20.69 -4.83
CA MET A 76 -4.21 -20.06 -6.12
C MET A 76 -3.12 -19.02 -5.98
N THR A 77 -2.18 -18.99 -6.93
CA THR A 77 -1.23 -17.89 -7.05
C THR A 77 -1.91 -16.77 -7.82
N VAL A 78 -1.98 -15.58 -7.22
CA VAL A 78 -2.46 -14.38 -7.89
C VAL A 78 -1.27 -13.48 -8.17
N PHE A 79 -1.07 -13.15 -9.42
CA PHE A 79 -0.09 -12.18 -9.91
C PHE A 79 -0.85 -10.95 -10.37
N LEU A 80 -0.56 -9.79 -9.80
CA LEU A 80 -1.24 -8.56 -10.17
C LEU A 80 -0.26 -7.41 -10.39
N THR A 81 -0.61 -6.50 -11.28
CA THR A 81 0.04 -5.21 -11.40
C THR A 81 -0.78 -4.16 -10.67
N THR A 82 -0.12 -3.19 -10.07
CA THR A 82 -0.76 -2.03 -9.44
C THR A 82 0.21 -0.87 -9.34
N HIS A 83 -0.30 0.35 -9.41
CA HIS A 83 0.41 1.57 -9.05
C HIS A 83 -0.04 2.11 -7.68
N TYR A 84 -0.95 1.40 -6.98
CA TYR A 84 -1.36 1.74 -5.62
C TYR A 84 -0.47 1.05 -4.60
N MET A 85 0.35 1.82 -3.91
CA MET A 85 1.32 1.28 -2.93
C MET A 85 0.64 0.61 -1.73
N GLU A 86 -0.57 1.04 -1.36
CA GLU A 86 -1.40 0.37 -0.35
C GLU A 86 -1.80 -1.06 -0.75
N GLU A 87 -1.91 -1.32 -2.04
CA GLU A 87 -2.19 -2.65 -2.58
C GLU A 87 -0.93 -3.50 -2.59
N ALA A 88 0.18 -2.94 -3.05
CA ALA A 88 1.47 -3.60 -3.01
C ALA A 88 1.83 -4.05 -1.57
N ALA A 89 1.53 -3.22 -0.57
CA ALA A 89 1.76 -3.55 0.84
C ALA A 89 1.03 -4.80 1.34
N LYS A 90 -0.02 -5.28 0.65
CA LYS A 90 -0.79 -6.49 0.99
C LYS A 90 -0.27 -7.75 0.28
N ALA A 91 0.65 -7.62 -0.66
CA ALA A 91 1.19 -8.75 -1.40
C ALA A 91 2.13 -9.60 -0.54
N ALA A 92 2.25 -10.88 -0.86
CA ALA A 92 3.25 -11.74 -0.23
C ALA A 92 4.68 -11.36 -0.69
N HIS A 93 4.81 -11.00 -1.96
CA HIS A 93 6.06 -10.54 -2.58
C HIS A 93 5.75 -9.42 -3.57
N ILE A 94 6.70 -8.53 -3.74
CA ILE A 94 6.64 -7.40 -4.66
C ILE A 94 7.83 -7.47 -5.60
N ALA A 95 7.58 -7.21 -6.89
CA ALA A 95 8.59 -6.93 -7.88
C ALA A 95 8.44 -5.47 -8.32
N VAL A 96 9.45 -4.65 -8.12
CA VAL A 96 9.47 -3.25 -8.58
C VAL A 96 10.14 -3.22 -9.94
N ILE A 97 9.40 -2.76 -10.95
CA ILE A 97 9.86 -2.69 -12.33
C ILE A 97 9.78 -1.23 -12.78
N ASP A 98 10.87 -0.72 -13.35
CA ASP A 98 10.91 0.58 -14.01
C ASP A 98 11.68 0.46 -15.32
N GLN A 99 11.22 1.13 -16.37
CA GLN A 99 11.81 1.12 -17.72
C GLN A 99 12.10 -0.28 -18.29
N GLY A 100 11.31 -1.28 -17.89
CA GLY A 100 11.46 -2.67 -18.34
C GLY A 100 12.51 -3.47 -17.57
N GLU A 101 13.16 -2.90 -16.56
CA GLU A 101 14.11 -3.57 -15.71
C GLU A 101 13.51 -3.89 -14.33
N LEU A 102 13.84 -5.07 -13.80
CA LEU A 102 13.52 -5.45 -12.44
C LEU A 102 14.52 -4.78 -11.49
N LEU A 103 14.08 -3.75 -10.77
CA LEU A 103 14.92 -3.00 -9.85
C LEU A 103 15.07 -3.69 -8.49
N GLU A 104 13.96 -4.21 -7.96
CA GLU A 104 13.93 -4.83 -6.64
C GLU A 104 12.88 -5.95 -6.56
N TYR A 105 13.15 -6.93 -5.68
CA TYR A 105 12.25 -8.01 -5.37
C TYR A 105 12.35 -8.38 -3.88
N GLY A 106 11.20 -8.60 -3.25
CA GLY A 106 11.15 -9.00 -1.84
C GLY A 106 9.75 -8.96 -1.24
N THR A 107 9.66 -9.29 0.03
CA THR A 107 8.44 -9.06 0.80
C THR A 107 8.26 -7.57 1.09
N PRO A 108 7.03 -7.08 1.36
CA PRO A 108 6.82 -5.69 1.78
C PRO A 108 7.68 -5.29 2.98
N TYR A 109 7.88 -6.20 3.91
CA TYR A 109 8.73 -5.96 5.08
C TYR A 109 10.19 -5.73 4.69
N GLU A 110 10.79 -6.65 3.90
CA GLU A 110 12.18 -6.54 3.45
C GLU A 110 12.44 -5.28 2.63
N LEU A 111 11.48 -4.91 1.76
CA LEU A 111 11.61 -3.71 0.95
C LEU A 111 11.54 -2.44 1.82
N LYS A 112 10.65 -2.39 2.80
CA LYS A 112 10.57 -1.26 3.74
C LYS A 112 11.83 -1.16 4.60
N ASP A 113 12.33 -2.26 5.11
CA ASP A 113 13.54 -2.30 5.93
C ASP A 113 14.77 -1.74 5.18
N ARG A 114 14.86 -2.03 3.87
CA ARG A 114 15.98 -1.57 3.03
C ARG A 114 15.81 -0.14 2.50
N HIS A 115 14.59 0.26 2.15
CA HIS A 115 14.34 1.44 1.33
C HIS A 115 13.43 2.49 1.96
N ALA A 116 12.84 2.24 3.13
CA ALA A 116 12.01 3.23 3.81
C ALA A 116 12.63 3.61 5.16
N LYS A 117 12.38 4.83 5.60
CA LYS A 117 12.76 5.31 6.93
C LYS A 117 11.51 5.55 7.75
N ASP A 118 11.59 5.16 9.02
CA ASP A 118 10.58 5.55 10.00
C ASP A 118 10.73 7.04 10.32
N ARG A 119 9.69 7.65 10.82
CA ARG A 119 9.65 9.10 11.07
C ARG A 119 9.09 9.39 12.44
N LEU A 120 9.71 10.35 13.12
CA LEU A 120 9.22 10.95 14.35
C LEU A 120 8.80 12.38 14.05
N ILE A 121 7.50 12.66 14.17
CA ILE A 121 6.96 14.00 14.06
C ILE A 121 6.78 14.54 15.49
N LEU A 122 7.39 15.68 15.78
CA LEU A 122 7.27 16.37 17.06
C LEU A 122 6.51 17.68 16.85
N ILE A 123 5.47 17.92 17.64
CA ILE A 123 4.72 19.18 17.63
C ILE A 123 5.30 20.05 18.76
N ALA A 124 5.97 21.13 18.38
CA ALA A 124 6.75 21.92 19.30
C ALA A 124 5.90 22.91 20.09
N ALA A 125 5.94 22.83 21.43
CA ALA A 125 5.47 23.87 22.33
C ALA A 125 6.50 25.02 22.44
N LYS A 126 7.80 24.70 22.32
CA LYS A 126 8.93 25.63 22.42
C LYS A 126 9.91 25.40 21.27
N GLN A 127 9.62 25.96 20.11
CA GLN A 127 10.31 25.68 18.86
C GLN A 127 11.83 25.83 18.92
N GLU A 128 12.33 27.00 19.40
CA GLU A 128 13.75 27.30 19.44
C GLU A 128 14.52 26.42 20.45
N ALA A 129 13.86 26.05 21.54
CA ALA A 129 14.46 25.17 22.55
C ALA A 129 14.52 23.71 22.01
N LEU A 130 13.48 23.28 21.31
CA LEU A 130 13.45 21.96 20.67
C LEU A 130 14.52 21.84 19.57
N ALA A 131 14.63 22.86 18.71
CA ALA A 131 15.64 22.90 17.66
C ALA A 131 17.07 22.75 18.25
N LYS A 132 17.42 23.58 19.25
CA LYS A 132 18.73 23.50 19.92
C LYS A 132 19.00 22.14 20.58
N LEU A 133 17.96 21.52 21.14
CA LEU A 133 18.08 20.19 21.73
C LEU A 133 18.37 19.15 20.66
N LEU A 134 17.59 19.12 19.55
CA LEU A 134 17.80 18.18 18.44
C LEU A 134 19.18 18.34 17.82
N ASP A 135 19.64 19.59 17.62
CA ASP A 135 21.00 19.90 17.16
C ASP A 135 22.07 19.34 18.12
N SER A 136 21.87 19.50 19.41
CA SER A 136 22.80 18.99 20.43
C SER A 136 22.86 17.45 20.50
N LEU A 137 21.76 16.79 20.16
CA LEU A 137 21.64 15.34 20.05
C LEU A 137 22.10 14.80 18.69
N HIS A 138 22.49 15.68 17.75
CA HIS A 138 22.86 15.35 16.38
C HIS A 138 21.76 14.58 15.64
N ILE A 139 20.50 14.89 15.92
CA ILE A 139 19.34 14.30 15.24
C ILE A 139 18.97 15.21 14.06
N PRO A 140 19.14 14.75 12.81
CA PRO A 140 18.73 15.53 11.67
C PRO A 140 17.20 15.65 11.63
N TYR A 141 16.71 16.84 11.33
CA TYR A 141 15.27 17.10 11.24
C TYR A 141 14.95 18.10 10.13
N GLN A 142 13.76 18.01 9.62
CA GLN A 142 13.13 19.03 8.78
C GLN A 142 12.11 19.78 9.64
N ARG A 143 12.05 21.11 9.48
CA ARG A 143 11.12 21.97 10.23
C ARG A 143 10.07 22.55 9.27
N ASP A 144 8.80 22.35 9.63
CA ASP A 144 7.66 22.96 8.97
C ASP A 144 6.77 23.59 10.04
N ASP A 145 6.89 24.91 10.23
CA ASP A 145 6.27 25.70 11.30
C ASP A 145 6.49 25.06 12.69
N GLN A 146 5.45 24.55 13.32
CA GLN A 146 5.53 23.90 14.65
C GLN A 146 5.91 22.42 14.58
N ARG A 147 5.98 21.84 13.37
CA ARG A 147 6.29 20.42 13.15
C ARG A 147 7.78 20.23 12.90
N PHE A 148 8.37 19.32 13.63
CA PHE A 148 9.73 18.85 13.45
C PHE A 148 9.67 17.39 13.05
N LEU A 149 10.17 17.06 11.86
CA LEU A 149 10.18 15.72 11.31
C LEU A 149 11.61 15.20 11.35
N ALA A 150 11.86 14.20 12.17
CA ALA A 150 13.13 13.49 12.26
C ALA A 150 13.02 12.09 11.67
N GLU A 151 14.01 11.67 10.89
CA GLU A 151 14.11 10.31 10.38
C GLU A 151 14.64 9.36 11.45
N LEU A 152 14.06 8.18 11.52
CA LEU A 152 14.45 7.09 12.41
C LEU A 152 14.87 5.87 11.62
N ASN A 153 15.79 5.06 12.13
CA ASN A 153 16.07 3.74 11.56
C ASN A 153 15.00 2.72 11.98
N SER A 154 14.40 2.92 13.16
CA SER A 154 13.29 2.10 13.68
C SER A 154 12.36 2.97 14.50
N THR A 155 11.07 2.66 14.52
CA THR A 155 10.10 3.30 15.41
C THR A 155 10.52 3.20 16.89
N MET A 156 11.30 2.17 17.25
CA MET A 156 11.82 1.99 18.61
C MET A 156 12.85 3.06 19.00
N ASP A 157 13.51 3.70 18.05
CA ASP A 157 14.46 4.78 18.33
C ASP A 157 13.77 5.99 18.97
N ALA A 158 12.46 6.16 18.70
CA ALA A 158 11.65 7.19 19.34
C ALA A 158 11.67 7.10 20.88
N LEU A 159 11.75 5.89 21.45
CA LEU A 159 11.79 5.69 22.90
C LEU A 159 13.03 6.32 23.56
N HIS A 160 14.11 6.46 22.80
CA HIS A 160 15.35 7.10 23.29
C HIS A 160 15.30 8.63 23.15
N ILE A 161 14.54 9.14 22.20
CA ILE A 161 14.43 10.56 21.89
C ILE A 161 13.35 11.23 22.74
N LEU A 162 12.17 10.61 22.85
CA LEU A 162 10.97 11.16 23.47
C LEU A 162 11.19 11.67 24.91
N PRO A 163 11.91 10.97 25.82
CA PRO A 163 12.14 11.47 27.17
C PRO A 163 12.88 12.81 27.20
N ALA A 164 13.82 13.04 26.28
CA ALA A 164 14.58 14.28 26.23
C ALA A 164 13.77 15.45 25.65
N VAL A 165 12.92 15.19 24.65
CA VAL A 165 12.13 16.24 23.96
C VAL A 165 10.82 16.56 24.67
N GLN A 166 10.33 15.70 25.57
CA GLN A 166 9.04 15.84 26.27
C GLN A 166 8.77 17.25 26.86
N PRO A 167 9.73 17.95 27.49
CA PRO A 167 9.46 19.29 28.05
C PRO A 167 9.24 20.40 27.01
N TYR A 168 9.48 20.11 25.73
CA TYR A 168 9.51 21.08 24.63
C TYR A 168 8.43 20.85 23.59
N ILE A 169 7.66 19.75 23.71
CA ILE A 169 6.62 19.35 22.76
C ILE A 169 5.25 19.34 23.41
N GLU A 170 4.20 19.48 22.62
CA GLU A 170 2.80 19.30 23.01
C GLU A 170 2.16 18.05 22.40
N GLY A 171 2.83 17.41 21.42
CA GLY A 171 2.41 16.18 20.82
C GLY A 171 3.51 15.54 19.99
N PHE A 172 3.32 14.26 19.65
CA PHE A 172 4.19 13.54 18.74
C PHE A 172 3.43 12.45 18.00
N GLU A 173 3.98 12.05 16.84
CA GLU A 173 3.55 10.88 16.07
C GLU A 173 4.79 10.08 15.68
N VAL A 174 4.69 8.74 15.72
CA VAL A 174 5.73 7.85 15.22
C VAL A 174 5.13 7.10 14.03
N LEU A 175 5.68 7.31 12.86
CA LEU A 175 5.19 6.73 11.60
C LEU A 175 6.21 5.72 11.06
N GLN A 176 5.73 4.56 10.68
CA GLN A 176 6.53 3.61 9.91
C GLN A 176 6.68 4.09 8.47
N GLY A 177 7.81 3.75 7.87
CA GLY A 177 8.03 3.94 6.44
C GLY A 177 6.96 3.23 5.59
N THR A 178 6.54 3.87 4.53
CA THR A 178 5.47 3.41 3.64
C THR A 178 6.01 2.68 2.41
N MET A 179 5.15 2.02 1.64
CA MET A 179 5.54 1.49 0.33
C MET A 179 5.73 2.60 -0.71
N ASP A 180 5.09 3.76 -0.52
CA ASP A 180 5.37 4.95 -1.34
C ASP A 180 6.82 5.40 -1.16
N ASP A 181 7.31 5.47 0.09
CA ASP A 181 8.72 5.79 0.36
C ASP A 181 9.67 4.78 -0.30
N VAL A 182 9.33 3.49 -0.25
CA VAL A 182 10.11 2.43 -0.91
C VAL A 182 10.19 2.68 -2.42
N PHE A 183 9.04 2.90 -3.06
CA PHE A 183 8.97 3.10 -4.50
C PHE A 183 9.76 4.34 -4.95
N LEU A 184 9.58 5.48 -4.27
CA LEU A 184 10.30 6.71 -4.55
C LEU A 184 11.82 6.54 -4.40
N ASN A 185 12.27 5.87 -3.35
CA ASN A 185 13.68 5.65 -3.10
C ASN A 185 14.34 4.67 -4.09
N ILE A 186 13.60 3.68 -4.60
CA ILE A 186 14.11 2.74 -5.61
C ILE A 186 14.15 3.38 -6.99
N THR A 187 13.09 4.11 -7.38
CA THR A 187 12.97 4.67 -8.73
C THR A 187 13.66 6.02 -8.88
N GLY A 188 13.95 6.72 -7.77
CA GLY A 188 14.49 8.06 -7.77
C GLY A 188 13.51 9.14 -8.31
N LYS A 189 12.22 8.78 -8.47
CA LYS A 189 11.17 9.68 -8.96
C LYS A 189 10.51 10.39 -7.79
N THR A 190 10.09 11.62 -7.99
CA THR A 190 9.19 12.32 -7.07
C THR A 190 7.75 12.06 -7.47
N LEU A 191 6.81 12.04 -6.50
CA LEU A 191 5.36 11.84 -6.75
C LEU A 191 4.77 12.82 -7.79
N GLU A 192 5.41 13.98 -7.99
CA GLU A 192 5.00 15.00 -8.97
C GLU A 192 5.29 14.56 -10.42
N GLU A 193 6.25 13.70 -10.66
CA GLU A 193 6.64 13.25 -12.01
C GLU A 193 5.74 12.11 -12.53
N GLU A 194 5.07 11.37 -11.65
CA GLU A 194 4.12 10.31 -12.05
C GLU A 194 2.75 10.84 -12.49
N ILE A 195 2.31 11.99 -11.98
CA ILE A 195 1.01 12.60 -12.32
C ILE A 195 1.05 13.29 -13.68
N ALA A 196 2.25 13.51 -14.25
CA ALA A 196 2.47 14.24 -15.51
C ALA A 196 2.59 13.33 -16.75
N GLN A 197 2.48 12.00 -16.61
CA GLN A 197 2.46 11.02 -17.71
C GLN A 197 1.08 10.38 -17.86
#